data_b7ba266a9194e328ba2c3dba6d7533e1
#
_entry.id   b7ba266a9194e328ba2c3dba6d7533e1
#
_cell.length_a   1.000
_cell.length_b   1.000
_cell.length_c   1.000
_cell.angle_alpha   90.00
_cell.angle_beta   90.00
_cell.angle_gamma   90.00
#
_symmetry.space_group_name_H-M   'P 1'
#
loop_
_entity.id
_entity.type
_entity.pdbx_description
1 polymer ?
#
loop_
_entity_poly.entity_id
_entity_poly.type
_entity_poly.pdbx_seq_one_letter_code
_entity_poly.pdbx_strand_id
1 'polypeptide(L)'
;MRMRTTVILPALMGVVLWAAPAEAKLVYVKGAGGIEPAVYVATDGGRDPQRLGIGRAPTISPDGQWVAFVTIPTGRNEMDAVVLKKLESGSQRFIMRSPQIDSVRFSADSGKVGAITAGKRVRVYDIASDRLHVAAEGQIRGYSFSPDSKQVVVGRAHRSGFQAPSDLYSGPALGGKRLVQLTDFGRAMNPVWGPEEIFFDRFKRRPRDAPAFNLWAVEPGADGTLRRLTQLTIPPLVSGLVPLEISANSRRMLSVFTGQDTQLGFTVATRNGATRALSRDFETGLVGFDLSADGREVLAHTGGWDPGAAHDVVTVPYGGGKPKVIVEDAAYPDWNR
;
A
#
# COMPACT_ATOMS: atom_id res chain seq x y z
N MET A 1 -62.77 41.80 13.46
CA MET A 1 -62.38 40.50 14.06
C MET A 1 -61.53 39.74 13.07
N ARG A 2 -60.18 39.77 13.16
CA ARG A 2 -59.26 39.13 12.25
C ARG A 2 -58.69 37.87 12.92
N MET A 3 -59.09 36.71 12.43
CA MET A 3 -58.56 35.43 12.85
C MET A 3 -57.10 35.30 12.36
N ARG A 4 -56.17 35.06 13.27
CA ARG A 4 -54.77 34.67 12.96
C ARG A 4 -54.70 33.16 12.93
N THR A 5 -54.44 32.61 11.75
CA THR A 5 -54.16 31.18 11.57
C THR A 5 -52.69 30.93 11.91
N THR A 6 -52.43 30.19 12.97
CA THR A 6 -51.06 29.73 13.33
C THR A 6 -50.77 28.46 12.58
N VAL A 7 -49.79 28.51 11.67
CA VAL A 7 -49.26 27.30 10.97
C VAL A 7 -48.16 26.70 11.85
N ILE A 8 -48.38 25.49 12.34
CA ILE A 8 -47.37 24.68 13.04
C ILE A 8 -46.65 23.86 12.00
N LEU A 9 -45.36 24.16 11.74
CA LEU A 9 -44.48 23.29 10.94
C LEU A 9 -43.98 22.13 11.84
N PRO A 10 -44.07 20.86 11.38
CA PRO A 10 -43.44 19.76 12.09
C PRO A 10 -41.92 19.82 11.88
N ALA A 11 -41.17 19.85 12.99
CA ALA A 11 -39.72 19.70 12.98
C ALA A 11 -39.37 18.25 12.60
N LEU A 12 -38.83 18.04 11.42
CA LEU A 12 -38.18 16.76 11.05
C LEU A 12 -36.91 16.62 11.90
N MET A 13 -36.95 15.80 12.94
CA MET A 13 -35.76 15.29 13.60
C MET A 13 -35.03 14.32 12.65
N GLY A 14 -34.02 14.81 11.99
CA GLY A 14 -33.08 13.96 11.25
C GLY A 14 -32.33 13.07 12.23
N VAL A 15 -32.61 11.77 12.21
CA VAL A 15 -31.81 10.76 12.91
C VAL A 15 -30.48 10.68 12.16
N VAL A 16 -29.45 11.30 12.73
CA VAL A 16 -28.05 11.07 12.29
C VAL A 16 -27.68 9.67 12.77
N LEU A 17 -27.80 8.69 11.90
CA LEU A 17 -27.21 7.36 12.11
C LEU A 17 -25.68 7.54 12.12
N TRP A 18 -25.10 7.59 13.30
CA TRP A 18 -23.66 7.44 13.46
C TRP A 18 -23.34 5.99 13.05
N ALA A 19 -22.71 5.82 11.90
CA ALA A 19 -22.10 4.54 11.55
C ALA A 19 -21.11 4.21 12.68
N ALA A 20 -21.27 3.06 13.32
CA ALA A 20 -20.29 2.57 14.27
C ALA A 20 -18.94 2.48 13.52
N PRO A 21 -17.83 2.89 14.17
CA PRO A 21 -16.52 2.74 13.54
C PRO A 21 -16.35 1.28 13.13
N ALA A 22 -15.85 1.05 11.91
CA ALA A 22 -15.59 -0.30 11.44
C ALA A 22 -14.65 -0.98 12.44
N GLU A 23 -14.98 -2.21 12.83
CA GLU A 23 -14.12 -2.98 13.73
C GLU A 23 -12.75 -3.14 13.06
N ALA A 24 -11.70 -2.76 13.77
CA ALA A 24 -10.35 -2.87 13.27
C ALA A 24 -9.98 -4.35 13.10
N LYS A 25 -9.51 -4.71 11.92
CA LYS A 25 -9.16 -6.06 11.51
C LYS A 25 -7.75 -6.10 10.96
N LEU A 26 -7.16 -7.29 11.08
CA LEU A 26 -5.83 -7.63 10.61
C LEU A 26 -5.94 -8.79 9.63
N VAL A 27 -5.25 -8.71 8.48
CA VAL A 27 -5.02 -9.84 7.58
C VAL A 27 -3.54 -10.19 7.57
N TYR A 28 -3.22 -11.47 7.40
CA TYR A 28 -1.85 -11.98 7.41
C TYR A 28 -1.75 -13.34 6.74
N VAL A 29 -0.52 -13.82 6.55
CA VAL A 29 -0.23 -15.15 5.99
C VAL A 29 0.45 -16.01 7.03
N LYS A 30 -0.04 -17.25 7.25
CA LYS A 30 0.69 -18.30 7.96
C LYS A 30 1.33 -19.27 6.98
N GLY A 31 2.50 -19.80 7.36
CA GLY A 31 3.27 -20.71 6.51
C GLY A 31 3.82 -20.04 5.25
N ALA A 32 4.24 -18.78 5.33
CA ALA A 32 4.67 -17.97 4.19
C ALA A 32 5.85 -18.58 3.40
N GLY A 33 6.74 -19.34 4.04
CA GLY A 33 7.83 -20.07 3.40
C GLY A 33 7.47 -21.48 2.92
N GLY A 34 6.23 -21.92 3.15
CA GLY A 34 5.76 -23.26 2.81
C GLY A 34 5.12 -23.36 1.42
N ILE A 35 4.70 -24.60 1.08
CA ILE A 35 4.05 -24.89 -0.22
C ILE A 35 2.62 -24.36 -0.27
N GLU A 36 1.93 -24.24 0.86
CA GLU A 36 0.53 -23.82 0.97
C GLU A 36 0.36 -22.68 1.99
N PRO A 37 0.92 -21.49 1.72
CA PRO A 37 0.70 -20.35 2.60
C PRO A 37 -0.79 -20.01 2.66
N ALA A 38 -1.30 -19.80 3.86
CA ALA A 38 -2.71 -19.57 4.10
C ALA A 38 -2.97 -18.15 4.60
N VAL A 39 -3.93 -17.47 3.97
CA VAL A 39 -4.41 -16.14 4.34
C VAL A 39 -5.44 -16.24 5.46
N TYR A 40 -5.28 -15.40 6.48
CA TYR A 40 -6.18 -15.28 7.62
C TYR A 40 -6.65 -13.82 7.79
N VAL A 41 -7.82 -13.68 8.39
CA VAL A 41 -8.30 -12.41 8.97
C VAL A 41 -8.54 -12.63 10.47
N ALA A 42 -8.24 -11.62 11.27
CA ALA A 42 -8.47 -11.60 12.72
C ALA A 42 -8.88 -10.19 13.16
N THR A 43 -9.21 -10.00 14.44
CA THR A 43 -9.25 -8.68 15.05
C THR A 43 -7.86 -8.01 14.99
N ASP A 44 -7.76 -6.70 15.16
CA ASP A 44 -6.49 -5.95 15.11
C ASP A 44 -5.44 -6.43 16.14
N GLY A 45 -5.88 -7.08 17.23
CA GLY A 45 -5.02 -7.73 18.20
C GLY A 45 -4.70 -9.20 17.89
N GLY A 46 -5.01 -9.72 16.68
CA GLY A 46 -4.72 -11.09 16.25
C GLY A 46 -5.65 -12.16 16.82
N ARG A 47 -6.72 -11.77 17.54
CA ARG A 47 -7.70 -12.72 18.13
C ARG A 47 -8.73 -13.18 17.09
N ASP A 48 -9.34 -14.31 17.36
CA ASP A 48 -10.42 -14.92 16.56
C ASP A 48 -10.04 -15.11 15.07
N PRO A 49 -8.91 -15.79 14.78
CA PRO A 49 -8.42 -15.93 13.43
C PRO A 49 -9.32 -16.81 12.58
N GLN A 50 -9.73 -16.32 11.42
CA GLN A 50 -10.49 -17.05 10.42
C GLN A 50 -9.64 -17.26 9.16
N ARG A 51 -9.50 -18.50 8.70
CA ARG A 51 -8.83 -18.84 7.45
C ARG A 51 -9.68 -18.43 6.25
N LEU A 52 -9.09 -17.67 5.32
CA LEU A 52 -9.76 -17.19 4.11
C LEU A 52 -9.47 -18.05 2.87
N GLY A 53 -8.27 -18.60 2.75
CA GLY A 53 -7.86 -19.44 1.62
C GLY A 53 -6.35 -19.63 1.53
N ILE A 54 -5.89 -20.30 0.47
CA ILE A 54 -4.47 -20.41 0.12
C ILE A 54 -4.09 -19.20 -0.75
N GLY A 55 -3.02 -18.50 -0.38
CA GLY A 55 -2.61 -17.31 -1.11
C GLY A 55 -1.51 -16.51 -0.42
N ARG A 56 -1.14 -15.39 -1.04
CA ARG A 56 -0.08 -14.49 -0.60
C ARG A 56 -0.53 -13.03 -0.76
N ALA A 57 0.24 -12.11 -0.18
CA ALA A 57 0.05 -10.67 -0.28
C ALA A 57 -1.41 -10.23 -0.04
N PRO A 58 -2.00 -10.59 1.12
CA PRO A 58 -3.34 -10.14 1.45
C PRO A 58 -3.37 -8.63 1.68
N THR A 59 -4.50 -8.02 1.36
CA THR A 59 -4.82 -6.64 1.73
C THR A 59 -6.28 -6.56 2.15
N ILE A 60 -6.59 -5.67 3.10
CA ILE A 60 -7.95 -5.45 3.60
C ILE A 60 -8.43 -4.07 3.16
N SER A 61 -9.72 -3.97 2.84
CA SER A 61 -10.31 -2.68 2.49
C SER A 61 -10.35 -1.74 3.70
N PRO A 62 -10.19 -0.41 3.53
CA PRO A 62 -10.27 0.56 4.61
C PRO A 62 -11.54 0.47 5.47
N ASP A 63 -12.67 0.07 4.87
CA ASP A 63 -13.94 -0.17 5.58
C ASP A 63 -14.02 -1.53 6.30
N GLY A 64 -12.99 -2.39 6.17
CA GLY A 64 -12.93 -3.71 6.78
C GLY A 64 -13.93 -4.72 6.25
N GLN A 65 -14.57 -4.47 5.08
CA GLN A 65 -15.59 -5.37 4.53
C GLN A 65 -15.02 -6.41 3.57
N TRP A 66 -13.91 -6.09 2.92
CA TRP A 66 -13.32 -6.91 1.85
C TRP A 66 -11.87 -7.26 2.14
N VAL A 67 -11.47 -8.43 1.69
CA VAL A 67 -10.07 -8.85 1.62
C VAL A 67 -9.75 -9.25 0.18
N ALA A 68 -8.62 -8.76 -0.33
CA ALA A 68 -8.05 -9.20 -1.59
C ALA A 68 -6.72 -9.92 -1.34
N PHE A 69 -6.46 -11.00 -2.05
CA PHE A 69 -5.18 -11.73 -1.98
C PHE A 69 -4.86 -12.43 -3.30
N VAL A 70 -3.60 -12.73 -3.52
CA VAL A 70 -3.14 -13.41 -4.73
C VAL A 70 -3.11 -14.90 -4.48
N THR A 71 -3.71 -15.69 -5.36
CA THR A 71 -3.62 -17.17 -5.32
C THR A 71 -2.20 -17.64 -5.64
N ILE A 72 -1.89 -18.86 -5.23
CA ILE A 72 -0.64 -19.52 -5.61
C ILE A 72 -0.95 -20.51 -6.71
N PRO A 73 -0.31 -20.36 -7.90
CA PRO A 73 -0.43 -21.33 -8.97
C PRO A 73 0.07 -22.71 -8.53
N THR A 74 -0.71 -23.76 -8.80
CA THR A 74 -0.35 -25.16 -8.47
C THR A 74 0.21 -25.92 -9.67
N GLY A 75 0.11 -25.36 -10.88
CA GLY A 75 0.56 -25.94 -12.13
C GLY A 75 1.53 -25.06 -12.93
N ARG A 76 2.33 -25.68 -13.82
CA ARG A 76 3.38 -24.99 -14.61
C ARG A 76 2.89 -23.87 -15.54
N ASN A 77 1.61 -23.88 -15.93
CA ASN A 77 1.00 -22.90 -16.84
C ASN A 77 -0.13 -22.10 -16.19
N GLU A 78 -0.26 -22.16 -14.87
CA GLU A 78 -1.27 -21.42 -14.16
C GLU A 78 -0.84 -19.97 -13.94
N MET A 79 -1.83 -19.09 -13.96
CA MET A 79 -1.63 -17.66 -13.74
C MET A 79 -1.94 -17.33 -12.29
N ASP A 80 -1.23 -16.34 -11.76
CA ASP A 80 -1.69 -15.63 -10.58
C ASP A 80 -3.11 -15.11 -10.78
N ALA A 81 -3.91 -15.17 -9.73
CA ALA A 81 -5.22 -14.53 -9.73
C ALA A 81 -5.45 -13.76 -8.43
N VAL A 82 -6.11 -12.61 -8.52
CA VAL A 82 -6.60 -11.90 -7.34
C VAL A 82 -7.98 -12.44 -6.99
N VAL A 83 -8.11 -12.95 -5.77
CA VAL A 83 -9.39 -13.27 -5.12
C VAL A 83 -9.84 -12.05 -4.35
N LEU A 84 -11.08 -11.64 -4.55
CA LEU A 84 -11.79 -10.66 -3.72
C LEU A 84 -12.85 -11.40 -2.90
N LYS A 85 -12.76 -11.28 -1.56
CA LYS A 85 -13.65 -11.96 -0.62
C LYS A 85 -14.38 -10.95 0.26
N LYS A 86 -15.70 -11.03 0.32
CA LYS A 86 -16.53 -10.26 1.25
C LYS A 86 -16.56 -10.96 2.60
N LEU A 87 -16.13 -10.28 3.67
CA LEU A 87 -15.97 -10.92 4.98
C LEU A 87 -17.29 -11.33 5.62
N GLU A 88 -18.31 -10.47 5.53
CA GLU A 88 -19.62 -10.72 6.12
C GLU A 88 -20.33 -11.97 5.55
N SER A 89 -20.37 -12.09 4.22
CA SER A 89 -21.08 -13.18 3.52
C SER A 89 -20.20 -14.38 3.20
N GLY A 90 -18.88 -14.24 3.31
CA GLY A 90 -17.91 -15.24 2.83
C GLY A 90 -17.85 -15.40 1.31
N SER A 91 -18.67 -14.65 0.54
CA SER A 91 -18.67 -14.72 -0.92
C SER A 91 -17.32 -14.28 -1.48
N GLN A 92 -16.87 -14.98 -2.52
CA GLN A 92 -15.59 -14.69 -3.17
C GLN A 92 -15.68 -14.77 -4.68
N ARG A 93 -14.80 -14.04 -5.38
CA ARG A 93 -14.66 -14.04 -6.83
C ARG A 93 -13.24 -13.76 -7.28
N PHE A 94 -12.89 -14.26 -8.47
CA PHE A 94 -11.65 -13.90 -9.13
C PHE A 94 -11.85 -12.61 -9.93
N ILE A 95 -11.06 -11.58 -9.62
CA ILE A 95 -11.20 -10.25 -10.24
C ILE A 95 -10.13 -9.92 -11.27
N MET A 96 -8.97 -10.60 -11.20
CA MET A 96 -7.85 -10.42 -12.13
C MET A 96 -7.12 -11.75 -12.35
N ARG A 97 -6.54 -11.92 -13.53
CA ARG A 97 -5.60 -13.01 -13.83
C ARG A 97 -4.43 -12.46 -14.64
N SER A 98 -3.20 -12.92 -14.32
CA SER A 98 -1.96 -12.52 -15.00
C SER A 98 -0.84 -13.53 -14.70
N PRO A 99 0.16 -13.69 -15.57
CA PRO A 99 1.35 -14.49 -15.26
C PRO A 99 2.09 -14.03 -14.00
N GLN A 100 1.94 -12.78 -13.63
CA GLN A 100 2.50 -12.19 -12.42
C GLN A 100 1.58 -11.06 -11.94
N ILE A 101 1.30 -11.05 -10.65
CA ILE A 101 0.52 -10.00 -9.97
C ILE A 101 1.30 -9.49 -8.77
N ASP A 102 1.51 -8.18 -8.74
CA ASP A 102 2.22 -7.48 -7.67
C ASP A 102 1.40 -6.29 -7.17
N SER A 103 1.71 -5.82 -5.96
CA SER A 103 1.22 -4.57 -5.37
C SER A 103 -0.31 -4.45 -5.37
N VAL A 104 -1.01 -5.50 -4.91
CA VAL A 104 -2.46 -5.45 -4.75
C VAL A 104 -2.82 -4.45 -3.65
N ARG A 105 -3.72 -3.49 -3.94
CA ARG A 105 -4.13 -2.44 -2.99
C ARG A 105 -5.60 -2.07 -3.18
N PHE A 106 -6.28 -1.75 -2.10
CA PHE A 106 -7.57 -1.07 -2.16
C PHE A 106 -7.41 0.44 -2.38
N SER A 107 -8.42 1.07 -2.96
CA SER A 107 -8.59 2.52 -2.93
C SER A 107 -9.10 2.99 -1.56
N ALA A 108 -8.89 4.25 -1.21
CA ALA A 108 -9.28 4.81 0.09
C ALA A 108 -10.80 4.74 0.35
N ASP A 109 -11.63 4.78 -0.71
CA ASP A 109 -13.10 4.62 -0.65
C ASP A 109 -13.54 3.15 -0.56
N SER A 110 -12.63 2.19 -0.48
CA SER A 110 -12.92 0.74 -0.51
C SER A 110 -13.61 0.23 -1.80
N GLY A 111 -13.86 1.11 -2.75
CA GLY A 111 -14.64 0.81 -3.96
C GLY A 111 -13.84 0.15 -5.08
N LYS A 112 -12.51 0.12 -5.01
CA LYS A 112 -11.65 -0.38 -6.09
C LYS A 112 -10.51 -1.23 -5.56
N VAL A 113 -10.07 -2.21 -6.37
CA VAL A 113 -8.86 -2.99 -6.14
C VAL A 113 -7.93 -2.81 -7.33
N GLY A 114 -6.74 -2.28 -7.08
CA GLY A 114 -5.70 -2.13 -8.08
C GLY A 114 -4.60 -3.18 -7.93
N ALA A 115 -3.91 -3.49 -9.04
CA ALA A 115 -2.71 -4.32 -9.05
C ALA A 115 -1.81 -4.01 -10.23
N ILE A 116 -0.51 -4.29 -10.09
CA ILE A 116 0.42 -4.34 -11.23
C ILE A 116 0.39 -5.74 -11.81
N THR A 117 0.16 -5.84 -13.11
CA THR A 117 0.09 -7.13 -13.83
C THR A 117 1.22 -7.25 -14.84
N ALA A 118 1.99 -8.35 -14.77
CA ALA A 118 3.16 -8.65 -15.61
C ALA A 118 4.20 -7.50 -15.68
N GLY A 119 4.27 -6.65 -14.63
CA GLY A 119 5.13 -5.46 -14.58
C GLY A 119 4.83 -4.39 -15.64
N LYS A 120 3.70 -4.50 -16.37
CA LYS A 120 3.40 -3.68 -17.56
C LYS A 120 2.09 -2.92 -17.50
N ARG A 121 1.18 -3.26 -16.60
CA ARG A 121 -0.13 -2.60 -16.50
C ARG A 121 -0.52 -2.38 -15.06
N VAL A 122 -1.09 -1.21 -14.77
CA VAL A 122 -1.93 -1.02 -13.60
C VAL A 122 -3.35 -1.33 -14.01
N ARG A 123 -3.90 -2.41 -13.46
CA ARG A 123 -5.30 -2.78 -13.62
C ARG A 123 -6.07 -2.43 -12.38
N VAL A 124 -7.27 -1.92 -12.55
CA VAL A 124 -8.17 -1.52 -11.47
C VAL A 124 -9.52 -2.18 -11.67
N TYR A 125 -9.93 -2.96 -10.70
CA TYR A 125 -11.25 -3.56 -10.63
C TYR A 125 -12.16 -2.64 -9.83
N ASP A 126 -13.27 -2.24 -10.42
CA ASP A 126 -14.33 -1.46 -9.76
C ASP A 126 -15.37 -2.43 -9.18
N ILE A 127 -15.49 -2.43 -7.86
CA ILE A 127 -16.34 -3.37 -7.11
C ILE A 127 -17.82 -3.14 -7.42
N ALA A 128 -18.24 -1.88 -7.57
CA ALA A 128 -19.64 -1.53 -7.79
C ALA A 128 -20.13 -1.91 -9.20
N SER A 129 -19.32 -1.70 -10.23
CA SER A 129 -19.69 -2.02 -11.62
C SER A 129 -19.32 -3.44 -12.05
N ASP A 130 -18.56 -4.18 -11.21
CA ASP A 130 -18.00 -5.51 -11.52
C ASP A 130 -17.15 -5.53 -12.81
N ARG A 131 -16.35 -4.47 -13.01
CA ARG A 131 -15.53 -4.30 -14.21
C ARG A 131 -14.06 -4.12 -13.92
N LEU A 132 -13.23 -4.71 -14.79
CA LEU A 132 -11.79 -4.56 -14.77
C LEU A 132 -11.36 -3.52 -15.82
N HIS A 133 -10.59 -2.53 -15.39
CA HIS A 133 -10.09 -1.43 -16.21
C HIS A 133 -8.57 -1.47 -16.30
N VAL A 134 -8.01 -0.84 -17.33
CA VAL A 134 -6.57 -0.56 -17.45
C VAL A 134 -6.37 0.93 -17.18
N ALA A 135 -5.79 1.25 -16.02
CA ALA A 135 -5.52 2.62 -15.61
C ALA A 135 -4.22 3.16 -16.24
N ALA A 136 -3.20 2.31 -16.39
CA ALA A 136 -1.94 2.68 -17.01
C ALA A 136 -1.27 1.49 -17.70
N GLU A 137 -0.48 1.77 -18.75
CA GLU A 137 0.33 0.80 -19.47
C GLU A 137 1.78 1.30 -19.62
N GLY A 138 2.73 0.35 -19.75
CA GLY A 138 4.16 0.58 -19.90
C GLY A 138 4.97 -0.24 -18.90
N GLN A 139 6.24 0.06 -18.72
CA GLN A 139 7.09 -0.56 -17.71
C GLN A 139 6.80 0.10 -16.34
N ILE A 140 5.91 -0.50 -15.57
CA ILE A 140 5.42 0.08 -14.30
C ILE A 140 6.46 -0.12 -13.18
N ARG A 141 6.68 0.95 -12.41
CA ARG A 141 7.60 1.05 -11.26
C ARG A 141 6.87 1.53 -10.01
N GLY A 142 5.76 0.89 -9.69
CA GLY A 142 4.91 1.27 -8.58
C GLY A 142 3.72 2.13 -9.01
N TYR A 143 2.70 2.14 -8.17
CA TYR A 143 1.51 2.98 -8.31
C TYR A 143 0.87 3.25 -6.95
N SER A 144 0.04 4.27 -6.88
CA SER A 144 -0.82 4.56 -5.74
C SER A 144 -2.13 5.19 -6.20
N PHE A 145 -3.20 4.96 -5.46
CA PHE A 145 -4.45 5.70 -5.63
C PHE A 145 -4.33 7.10 -5.03
N SER A 146 -5.08 8.05 -5.60
CA SER A 146 -5.30 9.35 -4.97
C SER A 146 -6.18 9.20 -3.72
N PRO A 147 -6.09 10.11 -2.73
CA PRO A 147 -6.92 10.06 -1.52
C PRO A 147 -8.43 10.07 -1.79
N ASP A 148 -8.87 10.73 -2.88
CA ASP A 148 -10.27 10.73 -3.32
C ASP A 148 -10.65 9.51 -4.17
N SER A 149 -9.73 8.56 -4.35
CA SER A 149 -9.90 7.31 -5.11
C SER A 149 -10.27 7.46 -6.60
N LYS A 150 -10.19 8.69 -7.15
CA LYS A 150 -10.57 8.97 -8.54
C LYS A 150 -9.43 8.84 -9.52
N GLN A 151 -8.19 8.97 -9.05
CA GLN A 151 -6.99 8.93 -9.86
C GLN A 151 -5.99 7.87 -9.37
N VAL A 152 -5.03 7.56 -10.21
CA VAL A 152 -3.81 6.84 -9.86
C VAL A 152 -2.59 7.66 -10.28
N VAL A 153 -1.53 7.56 -9.50
CA VAL A 153 -0.18 7.93 -9.91
C VAL A 153 0.62 6.67 -10.19
N VAL A 154 1.44 6.69 -11.24
CA VAL A 154 2.29 5.57 -11.64
C VAL A 154 3.72 6.04 -11.86
N GLY A 155 4.69 5.28 -11.38
CA GLY A 155 6.06 5.35 -11.87
C GLY A 155 6.14 4.53 -13.16
N ARG A 156 6.58 5.14 -14.28
CA ARG A 156 6.67 4.46 -15.56
C ARG A 156 8.06 4.64 -16.16
N ALA A 157 8.74 3.52 -16.41
CA ALA A 157 10.02 3.54 -17.10
C ALA A 157 9.82 3.67 -18.62
N HIS A 158 10.73 4.42 -19.26
CA HIS A 158 10.68 4.69 -20.69
C HIS A 158 11.13 3.48 -21.52
N ARG A 159 11.86 2.53 -20.91
CA ARG A 159 12.31 1.29 -21.52
C ARG A 159 12.49 0.20 -20.45
N SER A 160 12.73 -1.03 -20.87
CA SER A 160 13.07 -2.13 -19.96
C SER A 160 14.44 -1.92 -19.30
N GLY A 161 14.64 -2.54 -18.14
CA GLY A 161 15.87 -2.52 -17.35
C GLY A 161 15.71 -1.82 -16.01
N PHE A 162 16.40 -2.33 -14.98
CA PHE A 162 16.26 -1.88 -13.59
C PHE A 162 16.59 -0.39 -13.39
N GLN A 163 17.64 0.10 -14.07
CA GLN A 163 18.06 1.51 -14.03
C GLN A 163 17.57 2.33 -15.24
N ALA A 164 16.52 1.84 -15.93
CA ALA A 164 15.93 2.59 -17.03
C ALA A 164 15.36 3.91 -16.54
N PRO A 165 15.45 4.99 -17.33
CA PRO A 165 14.79 6.26 -16.99
C PRO A 165 13.30 6.05 -16.72
N SER A 166 12.80 6.67 -15.66
CA SER A 166 11.39 6.58 -15.26
C SER A 166 10.90 7.91 -14.71
N ASP A 167 9.64 8.21 -14.97
CA ASP A 167 8.97 9.40 -14.48
C ASP A 167 7.60 9.07 -13.92
N LEU A 168 7.04 10.01 -13.14
CA LEU A 168 5.71 9.88 -12.59
C LEU A 168 4.67 10.44 -13.56
N TYR A 169 3.55 9.74 -13.62
CA TYR A 169 2.38 10.11 -14.40
C TYR A 169 1.12 9.92 -13.57
N SER A 170 0.14 10.79 -13.72
CA SER A 170 -1.18 10.62 -13.09
C SER A 170 -2.31 10.57 -14.11
N GLY A 171 -3.42 9.93 -13.74
CA GLY A 171 -4.61 9.87 -14.56
C GLY A 171 -5.78 9.18 -13.86
N PRO A 172 -6.95 9.08 -14.52
CA PRO A 172 -8.12 8.47 -13.92
C PRO A 172 -7.89 7.02 -13.51
N ALA A 173 -8.35 6.64 -12.31
CA ALA A 173 -8.20 5.29 -11.77
C ALA A 173 -8.85 4.21 -12.65
N LEU A 174 -9.94 4.54 -13.35
CA LEU A 174 -10.61 3.64 -14.29
C LEU A 174 -10.12 3.79 -15.73
N GLY A 175 -9.00 4.52 -15.96
CA GLY A 175 -8.43 4.71 -17.29
C GLY A 175 -9.25 5.62 -18.20
N GLY A 176 -9.13 5.41 -19.53
CA GLY A 176 -9.92 6.12 -20.53
C GLY A 176 -9.39 7.49 -20.94
N LYS A 177 -8.37 8.03 -20.30
CA LYS A 177 -7.70 9.30 -20.66
C LYS A 177 -6.19 9.14 -20.67
N ARG A 178 -5.51 10.04 -21.41
CA ARG A 178 -4.05 10.12 -21.41
C ARG A 178 -3.55 10.51 -20.01
N LEU A 179 -2.49 9.84 -19.57
CA LEU A 179 -1.81 10.19 -18.33
C LEU A 179 -1.10 11.55 -18.47
N VAL A 180 -1.15 12.35 -17.41
CA VAL A 180 -0.42 13.61 -17.28
C VAL A 180 0.94 13.30 -16.66
N GLN A 181 2.02 13.79 -17.27
CA GLN A 181 3.37 13.66 -16.74
C GLN A 181 3.57 14.66 -15.59
N LEU A 182 4.10 14.17 -14.46
CA LEU A 182 4.36 14.96 -13.25
C LEU A 182 5.86 15.25 -13.07
N THR A 183 6.74 14.40 -13.61
CA THR A 183 8.20 14.59 -13.55
C THR A 183 8.82 14.27 -14.90
N ASP A 184 9.95 14.90 -15.21
CA ASP A 184 10.65 14.80 -16.52
C ASP A 184 12.16 14.53 -16.40
N PHE A 185 12.65 14.26 -15.18
CA PHE A 185 14.09 14.08 -14.94
C PHE A 185 14.56 12.62 -15.05
N GLY A 186 13.67 11.69 -15.38
CA GLY A 186 13.98 10.29 -15.70
C GLY A 186 14.50 9.46 -14.53
N ARG A 187 14.11 9.75 -13.28
CA ARG A 187 14.62 9.06 -12.08
C ARG A 187 13.62 8.91 -10.94
N ALA A 188 12.31 8.95 -11.21
CA ALA A 188 11.26 8.82 -10.22
C ALA A 188 10.58 7.45 -10.29
N MET A 189 10.37 6.82 -9.11
CA MET A 189 9.73 5.50 -8.98
C MET A 189 8.90 5.41 -7.71
N ASN A 190 8.17 4.32 -7.55
CA ASN A 190 7.44 3.92 -6.34
C ASN A 190 6.63 5.04 -5.68
N PRO A 191 5.67 5.65 -6.39
CA PRO A 191 4.91 6.75 -5.83
C PRO A 191 3.93 6.29 -4.75
N VAL A 192 3.78 7.12 -3.70
CA VAL A 192 2.74 7.04 -2.67
C VAL A 192 2.00 8.38 -2.65
N TRP A 193 0.69 8.35 -2.91
CA TRP A 193 -0.12 9.56 -2.97
C TRP A 193 -0.68 9.90 -1.59
N GLY A 194 -0.16 10.95 -0.99
CA GLY A 194 -0.68 11.53 0.24
C GLY A 194 -1.76 12.59 -0.03
N PRO A 195 -2.41 13.13 1.03
CA PRO A 195 -3.44 14.15 0.90
C PRO A 195 -3.04 15.41 0.12
N GLU A 196 -1.81 15.85 0.25
CA GLU A 196 -1.33 17.12 -0.34
C GLU A 196 -0.24 16.92 -1.39
N GLU A 197 0.58 15.89 -1.26
CA GLU A 197 1.77 15.64 -2.10
C GLU A 197 1.83 14.17 -2.52
N ILE A 198 2.52 13.90 -3.61
CA ILE A 198 2.92 12.57 -4.07
C ILE A 198 4.37 12.36 -3.64
N PHE A 199 4.60 11.39 -2.77
CA PHE A 199 5.93 11.01 -2.32
C PHE A 199 6.49 9.91 -3.21
N PHE A 200 7.80 9.91 -3.44
CA PHE A 200 8.44 8.93 -4.31
C PHE A 200 9.93 8.81 -4.00
N ASP A 201 10.54 7.73 -4.43
CA ASP A 201 11.99 7.60 -4.44
C ASP A 201 12.58 8.14 -5.74
N ARG A 202 13.63 8.95 -5.59
CA ARG A 202 14.44 9.44 -6.69
C ARG A 202 15.81 8.83 -6.61
N PHE A 203 16.22 8.10 -7.66
CA PHE A 203 17.50 7.43 -7.67
C PHE A 203 18.62 8.25 -8.31
N LYS A 204 19.83 8.08 -7.76
CA LYS A 204 21.09 8.50 -8.37
C LYS A 204 21.78 7.25 -8.93
N ARG A 205 22.09 7.27 -10.22
CA ARG A 205 22.85 6.19 -10.84
C ARG A 205 24.25 6.13 -10.26
N ARG A 206 24.74 4.92 -10.06
CA ARG A 206 26.11 4.63 -9.68
C ARG A 206 26.71 3.67 -10.72
N PRO A 207 27.84 4.00 -11.35
CA PRO A 207 28.55 3.05 -12.21
C PRO A 207 28.96 1.82 -11.40
N ARG A 208 28.59 0.63 -11.86
CA ARG A 208 28.96 -0.66 -11.26
C ARG A 208 28.43 -0.91 -9.84
N ASP A 209 27.41 -0.20 -9.40
CA ASP A 209 26.81 -0.33 -8.07
C ASP A 209 25.28 -0.19 -8.14
N ALA A 210 24.59 -0.57 -7.05
CA ALA A 210 23.16 -0.33 -6.92
C ALA A 210 22.84 1.17 -6.93
N PRO A 211 21.73 1.60 -7.55
CA PRO A 211 21.33 3.01 -7.53
C PRO A 211 21.02 3.48 -6.11
N ALA A 212 21.33 4.73 -5.80
CA ALA A 212 21.08 5.32 -4.49
C ALA A 212 19.74 6.07 -4.48
N PHE A 213 18.82 5.68 -3.60
CA PHE A 213 17.50 6.29 -3.45
C PHE A 213 17.43 7.27 -2.29
N ASN A 214 16.84 8.43 -2.54
CA ASN A 214 16.37 9.36 -1.54
C ASN A 214 14.92 9.72 -1.81
N LEU A 215 14.18 10.10 -0.78
CA LEU A 215 12.78 10.45 -0.88
C LEU A 215 12.59 11.89 -1.33
N TRP A 216 11.61 12.09 -2.18
CA TRP A 216 11.17 13.36 -2.73
C TRP A 216 9.65 13.45 -2.67
N ALA A 217 9.13 14.64 -2.84
CA ALA A 217 7.70 14.90 -2.98
C ALA A 217 7.45 15.84 -4.16
N VAL A 218 6.29 15.70 -4.78
CA VAL A 218 5.80 16.60 -5.82
C VAL A 218 4.32 16.89 -5.57
N GLU A 219 3.90 18.14 -5.76
CA GLU A 219 2.48 18.49 -5.74
C GLU A 219 1.75 17.83 -6.92
N PRO A 220 0.50 17.38 -6.75
CA PRO A 220 -0.28 16.85 -7.87
C PRO A 220 -0.51 17.91 -8.94
N GLY A 221 -0.29 17.55 -10.21
CA GLY A 221 -0.47 18.44 -11.35
C GLY A 221 0.77 18.55 -12.24
N ALA A 222 0.61 19.09 -13.46
CA ALA A 222 1.68 19.14 -14.46
C ALA A 222 2.85 20.07 -14.04
N ASP A 223 2.56 21.11 -13.27
CA ASP A 223 3.52 22.12 -12.82
C ASP A 223 3.77 22.04 -11.30
N GLY A 224 3.62 20.87 -10.73
CA GLY A 224 3.75 20.65 -9.28
C GLY A 224 5.14 20.97 -8.75
N THR A 225 5.21 21.64 -7.61
CA THR A 225 6.46 21.96 -6.92
C THR A 225 7.18 20.70 -6.46
N LEU A 226 8.47 20.58 -6.82
CA LEU A 226 9.31 19.47 -6.46
C LEU A 226 10.08 19.76 -5.16
N ARG A 227 9.98 18.89 -4.17
CA ARG A 227 10.64 19.03 -2.88
C ARG A 227 11.48 17.80 -2.55
N ARG A 228 12.73 18.00 -2.17
CA ARG A 228 13.56 16.93 -1.62
C ARG A 228 13.20 16.70 -0.16
N LEU A 229 12.92 15.46 0.20
CA LEU A 229 12.55 15.07 1.56
C LEU A 229 13.75 14.58 2.38
N THR A 230 14.56 13.66 1.83
CA THR A 230 15.72 13.12 2.53
C THR A 230 17.03 13.43 1.81
N GLN A 231 18.14 13.48 2.58
CA GLN A 231 19.50 13.70 2.07
C GLN A 231 20.47 12.70 2.70
N LEU A 232 20.15 11.41 2.55
CA LEU A 232 21.00 10.36 3.09
C LEU A 232 22.21 10.12 2.19
N THR A 233 23.35 9.90 2.83
CA THR A 233 24.51 9.31 2.17
C THR A 233 24.33 7.80 2.17
N ILE A 234 24.09 7.24 0.99
CA ILE A 234 23.81 5.82 0.82
C ILE A 234 25.13 5.09 0.52
N PRO A 235 25.58 4.13 1.36
CA PRO A 235 26.78 3.36 1.12
C PRO A 235 26.74 2.54 -0.18
N PRO A 236 27.87 2.08 -0.70
CA PRO A 236 27.90 1.05 -1.75
C PRO A 236 27.10 -0.19 -1.35
N LEU A 237 26.59 -0.94 -2.36
CA LEU A 237 25.80 -2.18 -2.22
C LEU A 237 24.41 -2.00 -1.56
N VAL A 238 24.06 -0.80 -1.11
CA VAL A 238 22.72 -0.48 -0.59
C VAL A 238 22.02 0.51 -1.51
N SER A 239 20.72 0.39 -1.62
CA SER A 239 19.90 1.23 -2.51
C SER A 239 19.27 2.43 -1.80
N GLY A 240 18.92 2.34 -0.52
CA GLY A 240 18.33 3.43 0.25
C GLY A 240 16.82 3.32 0.44
N LEU A 241 16.14 4.46 0.61
CA LEU A 241 14.73 4.49 1.03
C LEU A 241 13.76 4.43 -0.14
N VAL A 242 12.77 3.54 -0.01
CA VAL A 242 11.59 3.44 -0.87
C VAL A 242 10.34 3.73 -0.02
N PRO A 243 9.43 4.63 -0.42
CA PRO A 243 8.22 4.92 0.34
C PRO A 243 7.23 3.75 0.21
N LEU A 244 6.52 3.43 1.30
CA LEU A 244 5.52 2.36 1.33
C LEU A 244 4.12 2.91 1.60
N GLU A 245 3.97 3.69 2.68
CA GLU A 245 2.68 4.15 3.17
C GLU A 245 2.81 5.53 3.80
N ILE A 246 1.71 6.29 3.84
CA ILE A 246 1.63 7.63 4.43
C ILE A 246 0.41 7.77 5.32
N SER A 247 0.58 8.42 6.48
CA SER A 247 -0.54 8.71 7.37
C SER A 247 -1.55 9.69 6.75
N ALA A 248 -2.81 9.59 7.17
CA ALA A 248 -3.91 10.42 6.66
C ALA A 248 -3.66 11.94 6.76
N ASN A 249 -2.81 12.38 7.69
CA ASN A 249 -2.44 13.80 7.85
C ASN A 249 -1.14 14.18 7.12
N SER A 250 -0.62 13.34 6.24
CA SER A 250 0.65 13.52 5.49
C SER A 250 1.91 13.78 6.32
N ARG A 251 1.88 13.60 7.65
CA ARG A 251 3.02 13.97 8.50
C ARG A 251 4.02 12.84 8.74
N ARG A 252 3.60 11.60 8.53
CA ARG A 252 4.35 10.40 8.87
C ARG A 252 4.32 9.41 7.72
N MET A 253 5.47 8.91 7.36
CA MET A 253 5.64 7.95 6.28
C MET A 253 6.33 6.70 6.81
N LEU A 254 5.88 5.55 6.34
CA LEU A 254 6.59 4.29 6.40
C LEU A 254 7.41 4.12 5.12
N SER A 255 8.64 3.72 5.27
CA SER A 255 9.56 3.44 4.16
C SER A 255 10.33 2.16 4.43
N VAL A 256 10.83 1.54 3.40
CA VAL A 256 11.79 0.45 3.50
C VAL A 256 13.16 0.92 3.00
N PHE A 257 14.20 0.62 3.77
CA PHE A 257 15.57 0.78 3.34
C PHE A 257 16.01 -0.52 2.67
N THR A 258 16.33 -0.45 1.38
CA THR A 258 16.68 -1.62 0.58
C THR A 258 18.19 -1.72 0.40
N GLY A 259 18.72 -2.94 0.52
CA GLY A 259 20.10 -3.30 0.28
C GLY A 259 20.20 -4.60 -0.49
N GLN A 260 21.42 -5.09 -0.71
CA GLN A 260 21.64 -6.34 -1.46
C GLN A 260 21.02 -7.54 -0.74
N ASP A 261 21.17 -7.60 0.59
CA ASP A 261 20.70 -8.70 1.44
C ASP A 261 19.89 -8.21 2.65
N THR A 262 19.48 -6.94 2.65
CA THR A 262 18.84 -6.34 3.82
C THR A 262 17.65 -5.49 3.40
N GLN A 263 16.52 -5.70 4.08
CA GLN A 263 15.40 -4.78 4.02
C GLN A 263 14.99 -4.43 5.45
N LEU A 264 14.99 -3.15 5.77
CA LEU A 264 14.67 -2.64 7.08
C LEU A 264 13.58 -1.60 7.00
N GLY A 265 12.60 -1.71 7.87
CA GLY A 265 11.58 -0.69 8.01
C GLY A 265 12.15 0.61 8.61
N PHE A 266 11.75 1.73 8.02
CA PHE A 266 12.08 3.07 8.48
C PHE A 266 10.82 3.92 8.58
N THR A 267 10.78 4.77 9.57
CA THR A 267 9.82 5.87 9.65
C THR A 267 10.47 7.16 9.17
N VAL A 268 9.69 8.00 8.49
CA VAL A 268 10.15 9.28 7.93
C VAL A 268 9.15 10.37 8.27
N ALA A 269 9.61 11.43 8.95
CA ALA A 269 8.82 12.62 9.16
C ALA A 269 8.78 13.46 7.88
N THR A 270 7.63 13.61 7.25
CA THR A 270 7.50 14.22 5.91
C THR A 270 7.83 15.71 5.88
N ARG A 271 7.71 16.40 7.04
CA ARG A 271 7.98 17.84 7.13
C ARG A 271 9.47 18.18 6.94
N ASN A 272 10.36 17.39 7.53
CA ASN A 272 11.80 17.68 7.60
C ASN A 272 12.69 16.52 7.15
N GLY A 273 12.12 15.39 6.74
CA GLY A 273 12.87 14.23 6.27
C GLY A 273 13.63 13.47 7.37
N ALA A 274 13.35 13.72 8.63
CA ALA A 274 13.96 12.98 9.73
C ALA A 274 13.59 11.49 9.62
N THR A 275 14.60 10.63 9.62
CA THR A 275 14.47 9.19 9.44
C THR A 275 14.82 8.43 10.71
N ARG A 276 14.13 7.32 10.96
CA ARG A 276 14.40 6.41 12.07
C ARG A 276 14.16 4.97 11.65
N ALA A 277 15.11 4.09 11.93
CA ALA A 277 14.90 2.65 11.78
C ALA A 277 13.85 2.15 12.80
N LEU A 278 12.99 1.22 12.39
CA LEU A 278 12.01 0.57 13.27
C LEU A 278 12.69 -0.30 14.33
N SER A 279 13.78 -0.97 13.95
CA SER A 279 14.64 -1.73 14.86
C SER A 279 16.09 -1.26 14.72
N ARG A 280 16.84 -1.33 15.84
CA ARG A 280 18.29 -1.15 15.83
C ARG A 280 19.04 -2.46 15.61
N ASP A 281 18.34 -3.56 15.79
CA ASP A 281 18.85 -4.89 15.65
C ASP A 281 18.58 -5.39 14.23
N PHE A 282 19.62 -5.55 13.45
CA PHE A 282 19.56 -6.04 12.08
C PHE A 282 19.21 -7.54 12.02
N GLU A 283 19.50 -8.30 13.09
CA GLU A 283 19.22 -9.73 13.14
C GLU A 283 17.72 -10.01 13.32
N THR A 284 16.99 -9.15 14.01
CA THR A 284 15.54 -9.26 14.15
C THR A 284 14.77 -8.81 12.92
N GLY A 285 15.41 -8.07 12.02
CA GLY A 285 14.92 -7.70 10.68
C GLY A 285 13.45 -7.29 10.64
N LEU A 286 13.07 -6.15 11.24
CA LEU A 286 11.70 -5.66 11.14
C LEU A 286 11.42 -5.08 9.76
N VAL A 287 10.48 -5.70 9.06
CA VAL A 287 9.93 -5.17 7.80
C VAL A 287 8.57 -4.57 8.10
N GLY A 288 8.42 -3.27 7.86
CA GLY A 288 7.15 -2.56 7.98
C GLY A 288 6.29 -2.79 6.73
N PHE A 289 4.99 -2.95 6.93
CA PHE A 289 4.02 -3.15 5.86
C PHE A 289 2.99 -2.05 5.81
N ASP A 290 2.50 -1.60 6.98
CA ASP A 290 1.41 -0.66 7.02
C ASP A 290 1.56 0.32 8.19
N LEU A 291 0.85 1.43 8.11
CA LEU A 291 0.88 2.53 9.07
C LEU A 291 -0.56 2.80 9.53
N SER A 292 -0.81 2.84 10.85
CA SER A 292 -2.13 3.22 11.34
C SER A 292 -2.56 4.58 10.77
N ALA A 293 -3.87 4.80 10.54
CA ALA A 293 -4.37 6.02 9.92
C ALA A 293 -3.95 7.30 10.66
N ASP A 294 -3.79 7.24 12.00
CA ASP A 294 -3.24 8.34 12.80
C ASP A 294 -1.71 8.41 12.76
N GLY A 295 -1.06 7.45 12.12
CA GLY A 295 0.37 7.34 11.96
C GLY A 295 1.15 7.03 13.24
N ARG A 296 0.50 6.55 14.31
CA ARG A 296 1.18 6.32 15.60
C ARG A 296 1.81 4.96 15.75
N GLU A 297 1.29 3.97 15.03
CA GLU A 297 1.76 2.59 15.05
C GLU A 297 2.12 2.11 13.65
N VAL A 298 3.11 1.25 13.58
CA VAL A 298 3.55 0.53 12.38
C VAL A 298 3.22 -0.93 12.56
N LEU A 299 2.59 -1.52 11.57
CA LEU A 299 2.41 -2.95 11.43
C LEU A 299 3.63 -3.52 10.69
N ALA A 300 4.25 -4.55 11.25
CA ALA A 300 5.48 -5.13 10.73
C ALA A 300 5.50 -6.65 10.95
N HIS A 301 6.46 -7.33 10.35
CA HIS A 301 6.84 -8.69 10.76
C HIS A 301 8.34 -8.77 11.06
N THR A 302 8.72 -9.75 11.87
CA THR A 302 10.12 -10.12 12.18
C THR A 302 10.70 -11.04 11.11
N GLY A 303 12.00 -11.35 11.19
CA GLY A 303 12.65 -12.33 10.31
C GLY A 303 13.04 -11.81 8.92
N GLY A 304 12.93 -10.51 8.68
CA GLY A 304 13.34 -9.91 7.43
C GLY A 304 12.60 -10.48 6.20
N TRP A 305 13.33 -10.66 5.11
CA TRP A 305 12.81 -11.23 3.85
C TRP A 305 13.23 -12.69 3.63
N ASP A 306 13.86 -13.31 4.63
CA ASP A 306 14.21 -14.73 4.54
C ASP A 306 12.93 -15.59 4.64
N PRO A 307 12.50 -16.25 3.56
CA PRO A 307 11.29 -17.07 3.59
C PRO A 307 11.43 -18.30 4.50
N GLY A 308 12.65 -18.66 4.90
CA GLY A 308 12.95 -19.75 5.84
C GLY A 308 12.98 -19.31 7.30
N ALA A 309 12.98 -18.00 7.58
CA ALA A 309 12.96 -17.48 8.94
C ALA A 309 11.59 -17.64 9.59
N ALA A 310 11.56 -17.78 10.91
CA ALA A 310 10.35 -17.62 11.67
C ALA A 310 9.91 -16.16 11.65
N HIS A 311 8.65 -15.92 11.28
CA HIS A 311 8.08 -14.59 11.21
C HIS A 311 6.98 -14.44 12.26
N ASP A 312 7.00 -13.32 12.98
CA ASP A 312 5.89 -12.92 13.85
C ASP A 312 5.36 -11.58 13.40
N VAL A 313 4.05 -11.43 13.33
CA VAL A 313 3.42 -10.13 13.10
C VAL A 313 3.47 -9.32 14.38
N VAL A 314 4.01 -8.11 14.28
CA VAL A 314 4.24 -7.22 15.41
C VAL A 314 3.68 -5.82 15.15
N THR A 315 3.34 -5.10 16.21
CA THR A 315 3.17 -3.64 16.17
C THR A 315 4.36 -2.96 16.82
N VAL A 316 4.74 -1.82 16.24
CA VAL A 316 5.85 -0.98 16.73
C VAL A 316 5.38 0.47 16.79
N PRO A 317 5.60 1.22 17.88
CA PRO A 317 5.31 2.65 17.87
C PRO A 317 6.08 3.35 16.74
N TYR A 318 5.45 4.30 16.06
CA TYR A 318 6.09 5.07 14.97
C TYR A 318 7.41 5.73 15.41
N GLY A 319 7.49 6.17 16.65
CA GLY A 319 8.70 6.74 17.25
C GLY A 319 9.79 5.71 17.55
N GLY A 320 9.61 4.45 17.21
CA GLY A 320 10.44 3.32 17.61
C GLY A 320 10.13 2.85 19.03
N GLY A 321 10.56 1.64 19.36
CA GLY A 321 10.30 1.02 20.66
C GLY A 321 10.42 -0.49 20.58
N LYS A 322 10.05 -1.18 21.67
CA LYS A 322 10.01 -2.64 21.68
C LYS A 322 8.83 -3.13 20.83
N PRO A 323 9.05 -4.01 19.86
CA PRO A 323 7.95 -4.65 19.13
C PRO A 323 7.04 -5.45 20.06
N LYS A 324 5.74 -5.38 19.80
CA LYS A 324 4.74 -6.20 20.49
C LYS A 324 4.23 -7.24 19.50
N VAL A 325 4.45 -8.53 19.79
CA VAL A 325 3.90 -9.63 19.00
C VAL A 325 2.39 -9.65 19.15
N ILE A 326 1.68 -9.71 18.03
CA ILE A 326 0.22 -9.81 17.96
C ILE A 326 -0.23 -11.11 17.29
N VAL A 327 0.59 -11.69 16.38
CA VAL A 327 0.37 -13.03 15.83
C VAL A 327 1.72 -13.73 15.68
N GLU A 328 1.85 -14.91 16.24
CA GLU A 328 3.02 -15.77 16.08
C GLU A 328 2.92 -16.59 14.80
N ASP A 329 4.08 -16.94 14.22
CA ASP A 329 4.21 -17.72 12.98
C ASP A 329 3.37 -17.15 11.82
N ALA A 330 3.52 -15.85 11.58
CA ALA A 330 2.77 -15.12 10.57
C ALA A 330 3.59 -13.98 9.93
N ALA A 331 3.31 -13.70 8.65
CA ALA A 331 4.01 -12.69 7.85
C ALA A 331 3.04 -11.91 6.95
N TYR A 332 3.57 -10.89 6.27
CA TYR A 332 2.87 -10.07 5.26
C TYR A 332 1.52 -9.55 5.76
N PRO A 333 1.51 -8.83 6.88
CA PRO A 333 0.28 -8.30 7.44
C PRO A 333 -0.21 -7.04 6.73
N ASP A 334 -1.52 -6.80 6.80
CA ASP A 334 -2.19 -5.56 6.45
C ASP A 334 -3.39 -5.34 7.38
N TRP A 335 -3.78 -4.11 7.66
CA TRP A 335 -4.90 -3.79 8.54
C TRP A 335 -5.72 -2.59 8.04
N ASN A 336 -6.96 -2.46 8.55
CA ASN A 336 -7.83 -1.32 8.28
C ASN A 336 -7.91 -0.31 9.46
N ARG A 337 -6.84 -0.15 10.23
CA ARG A 337 -6.79 0.64 11.48
C ARG A 337 -6.36 2.09 11.28
#